data_f30b8dec586029fc08d5874ff8a8442a
#
_entry.id   f30b8dec586029fc08d5874ff8a8442a
#
_cell.length_a   1.000
_cell.length_b   1.000
_cell.length_c   1.000
_cell.angle_alpha   90.00
_cell.angle_beta   90.00
_cell.angle_gamma   90.00
#
_symmetry.space_group_name_H-M   'P 1'
#
loop_
_entity.id
_entity.type
_entity.pdbx_description
1 polymer ?
#
loop_
_entity_poly.entity_id
_entity_poly.type
_entity_poly.pdbx_seq_one_letter_code
_entity_poly.pdbx_strand_id
1 'polypeptide(L)'
;QIVYLARLHGFSKADATAEATAILEQLGLGERLGDNVETLSLGNQQRAQIAAALVHDPQVLILDEPFSGLDPIAVDVVAGVLQERAARGAAVIFSSHQLDVVERLCDDLVIIAGGTIRAAGPRERLRDEHSTRRYELISSGDAGWLRTEPGVEMINFDGGYALFDVDEEATAQRVLRRAVAEGDVASFAPQHPTLAQIFKEVIQ
;
A
#
# COMPACT_ATOMS: atom_id res chain seq x y z
N GLN A 1 -14.69 0.32 27.90
CA GLN A 1 -13.44 -0.44 27.78
C GLN A 1 -12.27 0.47 27.42
N ILE A 2 -12.34 1.32 26.37
CA ILE A 2 -11.25 2.19 25.94
C ILE A 2 -10.83 3.16 27.07
N VAL A 3 -11.78 3.81 27.73
CA VAL A 3 -11.53 4.67 28.91
C VAL A 3 -10.79 3.92 30.02
N TYR A 4 -11.12 2.65 30.24
CA TYR A 4 -10.42 1.83 31.24
C TYR A 4 -8.96 1.60 30.85
N LEU A 5 -8.71 1.28 29.58
CA LEU A 5 -7.34 1.10 29.07
C LEU A 5 -6.52 2.38 29.18
N ALA A 6 -7.06 3.54 28.78
CA ALA A 6 -6.39 4.83 28.95
C ALA A 6 -6.02 5.09 30.43
N ARG A 7 -6.94 4.76 31.37
CA ARG A 7 -6.65 4.91 32.80
C ARG A 7 -5.56 3.99 33.32
N LEU A 8 -5.38 2.78 32.75
CA LEU A 8 -4.26 1.89 33.07
C LEU A 8 -2.91 2.51 32.66
N HIS A 9 -2.92 3.39 31.66
CA HIS A 9 -1.75 4.15 31.21
C HIS A 9 -1.57 5.50 31.95
N GLY A 10 -2.28 5.71 33.07
CA GLY A 10 -2.07 6.86 33.97
C GLY A 10 -2.93 8.09 33.68
N PHE A 11 -3.86 8.04 32.72
CA PHE A 11 -4.77 9.15 32.46
C PHE A 11 -5.77 9.35 33.61
N SER A 12 -6.10 10.61 33.91
CA SER A 12 -7.25 10.90 34.77
C SER A 12 -8.53 10.38 34.13
N LYS A 13 -9.61 10.24 34.92
CA LYS A 13 -10.91 9.81 34.35
C LYS A 13 -11.40 10.78 33.27
N ALA A 14 -11.20 12.08 33.48
CA ALA A 14 -11.64 13.11 32.55
C ALA A 14 -10.84 13.02 31.22
N ASP A 15 -9.50 12.99 31.31
CA ASP A 15 -8.63 12.91 30.14
C ASP A 15 -8.83 11.58 29.39
N ALA A 16 -8.92 10.45 30.12
CA ALA A 16 -9.20 9.15 29.52
C ALA A 16 -10.52 9.12 28.74
N THR A 17 -11.56 9.84 29.25
CA THR A 17 -12.83 9.92 28.54
C THR A 17 -12.71 10.79 27.30
N ALA A 18 -12.02 11.92 27.38
CA ALA A 18 -11.80 12.81 26.25
C ALA A 18 -11.03 12.12 25.14
N GLU A 19 -9.88 11.49 25.47
CA GLU A 19 -9.04 10.78 24.51
C GLU A 19 -9.77 9.57 23.89
N ALA A 20 -10.49 8.78 24.70
CA ALA A 20 -11.26 7.66 24.17
C ALA A 20 -12.36 8.13 23.21
N THR A 21 -13.03 9.23 23.49
CA THR A 21 -14.05 9.81 22.61
C THR A 21 -13.39 10.28 21.32
N ALA A 22 -12.32 11.06 21.40
CA ALA A 22 -11.63 11.61 20.24
C ALA A 22 -11.11 10.51 19.28
N ILE A 23 -10.45 9.48 19.81
CA ILE A 23 -9.94 8.40 18.96
C ILE A 23 -11.05 7.53 18.34
N LEU A 24 -12.15 7.31 19.07
CA LEU A 24 -13.30 6.59 18.53
C LEU A 24 -14.01 7.39 17.44
N GLU A 25 -14.12 8.72 17.58
CA GLU A 25 -14.65 9.60 16.54
C GLU A 25 -13.76 9.61 15.30
N GLN A 26 -12.43 9.72 15.47
CA GLN A 26 -11.47 9.61 14.37
C GLN A 26 -11.60 8.30 13.58
N LEU A 27 -11.87 7.20 14.28
CA LEU A 27 -12.08 5.89 13.69
C LEU A 27 -13.52 5.64 13.20
N GLY A 28 -14.37 6.69 13.17
CA GLY A 28 -15.76 6.60 12.69
C GLY A 28 -16.70 5.80 13.58
N LEU A 29 -16.42 5.76 14.88
CA LEU A 29 -17.23 5.08 15.89
C LEU A 29 -17.95 6.05 16.85
N GLY A 30 -18.02 7.35 16.52
CA GLY A 30 -18.61 8.40 17.37
C GLY A 30 -20.07 8.12 17.78
N GLU A 31 -20.88 7.58 16.87
CA GLU A 31 -22.27 7.22 17.15
C GLU A 31 -22.42 5.93 17.98
N ARG A 32 -21.33 5.21 18.23
CA ARG A 32 -21.26 3.89 18.88
C ARG A 32 -20.58 3.91 20.24
N LEU A 33 -20.30 5.09 20.81
CA LEU A 33 -19.56 5.24 22.06
C LEU A 33 -20.15 4.48 23.26
N GLY A 34 -21.47 4.31 23.28
CA GLY A 34 -22.18 3.59 24.32
C GLY A 34 -22.43 2.11 24.05
N ASP A 35 -22.10 1.62 22.86
CA ASP A 35 -22.42 0.27 22.43
C ASP A 35 -21.50 -0.77 23.09
N ASN A 36 -22.02 -1.98 23.26
CA ASN A 36 -21.22 -3.09 23.73
C ASN A 36 -20.38 -3.61 22.57
N VAL A 37 -19.07 -3.80 22.77
CA VAL A 37 -18.16 -4.28 21.70
C VAL A 37 -18.65 -5.55 21.04
N GLU A 38 -19.23 -6.47 21.81
CA GLU A 38 -19.80 -7.74 21.32
C GLU A 38 -20.96 -7.56 20.33
N THR A 39 -21.64 -6.42 20.37
CA THR A 39 -22.79 -6.12 19.49
C THR A 39 -22.35 -5.40 18.19
N LEU A 40 -21.10 -5.01 18.11
CA LEU A 40 -20.55 -4.34 16.93
C LEU A 40 -20.30 -5.33 15.80
N SER A 41 -20.39 -4.85 14.56
CA SER A 41 -19.91 -5.62 13.39
C SER A 41 -18.39 -5.90 13.50
N LEU A 42 -17.91 -6.92 12.81
CA LEU A 42 -16.49 -7.29 12.83
C LEU A 42 -15.58 -6.09 12.51
N GLY A 43 -15.88 -5.31 11.47
CA GLY A 43 -15.13 -4.11 11.13
C GLY A 43 -15.17 -3.01 12.20
N ASN A 44 -16.30 -2.86 12.90
CA ASN A 44 -16.40 -1.92 14.04
C ASN A 44 -15.60 -2.44 15.25
N GLN A 45 -15.60 -3.74 15.50
CA GLN A 45 -14.78 -4.36 16.54
C GLN A 45 -13.29 -4.16 16.24
N GLN A 46 -12.87 -4.35 15.00
CA GLN A 46 -11.49 -4.12 14.56
C GLN A 46 -11.07 -2.66 14.80
N ARG A 47 -11.92 -1.69 14.42
CA ARG A 47 -11.65 -0.26 14.68
C ARG A 47 -11.60 0.06 16.16
N ALA A 48 -12.45 -0.58 16.97
CA ALA A 48 -12.41 -0.42 18.43
C ALA A 48 -11.13 -1.00 19.05
N GLN A 49 -10.60 -2.12 18.54
CA GLN A 49 -9.31 -2.66 18.95
C GLN A 49 -8.16 -1.72 18.60
N ILE A 50 -8.18 -1.12 17.42
CA ILE A 50 -7.19 -0.10 17.02
C ILE A 50 -7.30 1.13 17.93
N ALA A 51 -8.51 1.59 18.27
CA ALA A 51 -8.70 2.66 19.25
C ALA A 51 -8.07 2.33 20.61
N ALA A 52 -8.21 1.09 21.06
CA ALA A 52 -7.60 0.63 22.31
C ALA A 52 -6.08 0.69 22.27
N ALA A 53 -5.46 0.36 21.14
CA ALA A 53 -4.02 0.44 20.97
C ALA A 53 -3.51 1.89 20.85
N LEU A 54 -4.35 2.82 20.41
CA LEU A 54 -3.97 4.22 20.14
C LEU A 54 -4.27 5.19 21.29
N VAL A 55 -5.20 4.85 22.19
CA VAL A 55 -5.75 5.79 23.19
C VAL A 55 -4.72 6.38 24.15
N HIS A 56 -3.58 5.72 24.34
CA HIS A 56 -2.51 6.16 25.23
C HIS A 56 -1.34 6.80 24.50
N ASP A 57 -1.52 7.15 23.22
CA ASP A 57 -0.56 7.82 22.34
C ASP A 57 0.82 7.14 22.31
N PRO A 58 0.92 5.87 21.92
CA PRO A 58 2.16 5.11 21.97
C PRO A 58 3.17 5.62 20.94
N GLN A 59 4.47 5.56 21.29
CA GLN A 59 5.56 5.87 20.36
C GLN A 59 5.85 4.73 19.38
N VAL A 60 5.43 3.50 19.68
CA VAL A 60 5.57 2.32 18.84
C VAL A 60 4.25 1.58 18.78
N LEU A 61 3.77 1.30 17.59
CA LEU A 61 2.58 0.51 17.30
C LEU A 61 2.99 -0.76 16.57
N ILE A 62 2.51 -1.91 17.05
CA ILE A 62 2.64 -3.20 16.38
C ILE A 62 1.25 -3.77 16.22
N LEU A 63 0.81 -3.92 14.97
CA LEU A 63 -0.55 -4.31 14.63
C LEU A 63 -0.53 -5.56 13.75
N ASP A 64 -1.32 -6.56 14.11
CA ASP A 64 -1.47 -7.76 13.31
C ASP A 64 -2.77 -7.70 12.51
N GLU A 65 -2.65 -7.71 11.17
CA GLU A 65 -3.75 -7.62 10.21
C GLU A 65 -4.78 -6.51 10.53
N PRO A 66 -4.38 -5.25 10.75
CA PRO A 66 -5.29 -4.20 11.23
C PRO A 66 -6.42 -3.85 10.25
N PHE A 67 -6.29 -4.21 8.98
CA PHE A 67 -7.27 -3.93 7.92
C PHE A 67 -8.19 -5.10 7.64
N SER A 68 -8.00 -6.25 8.31
CA SER A 68 -8.83 -7.43 8.10
C SER A 68 -10.29 -7.19 8.48
N GLY A 69 -11.22 -7.56 7.58
CA GLY A 69 -12.66 -7.41 7.81
C GLY A 69 -13.20 -5.98 7.71
N LEU A 70 -12.38 -5.04 7.26
CA LEU A 70 -12.80 -3.67 6.97
C LEU A 70 -13.29 -3.55 5.52
N ASP A 71 -14.30 -2.71 5.31
CA ASP A 71 -14.66 -2.24 3.98
C ASP A 71 -13.67 -1.16 3.50
N PRO A 72 -13.65 -0.82 2.21
CA PRO A 72 -12.68 0.15 1.66
C PRO A 72 -12.69 1.52 2.36
N ILE A 73 -13.87 2.01 2.77
CA ILE A 73 -14.00 3.29 3.47
C ILE A 73 -13.36 3.20 4.86
N ALA A 74 -13.61 2.11 5.57
CA ALA A 74 -13.01 1.88 6.88
C ALA A 74 -11.49 1.67 6.80
N VAL A 75 -10.98 1.03 5.74
CA VAL A 75 -9.54 0.94 5.46
C VAL A 75 -8.94 2.34 5.35
N ASP A 76 -9.55 3.24 4.58
CA ASP A 76 -9.05 4.60 4.40
C ASP A 76 -9.05 5.41 5.70
N VAL A 77 -10.08 5.26 6.53
CA VAL A 77 -10.15 5.89 7.85
C VAL A 77 -9.02 5.41 8.76
N VAL A 78 -8.84 4.09 8.88
CA VAL A 78 -7.78 3.52 9.72
C VAL A 78 -6.39 3.90 9.19
N ALA A 79 -6.18 3.82 7.88
CA ALA A 79 -4.94 4.22 7.22
C ALA A 79 -4.58 5.67 7.53
N GLY A 80 -5.54 6.60 7.42
CA GLY A 80 -5.35 8.01 7.74
C GLY A 80 -4.93 8.24 9.20
N VAL A 81 -5.55 7.53 10.13
CA VAL A 81 -5.18 7.63 11.55
C VAL A 81 -3.76 7.10 11.81
N LEU A 82 -3.38 5.97 11.20
CA LEU A 82 -2.02 5.43 11.34
C LEU A 82 -0.95 6.33 10.71
N GLN A 83 -1.23 6.90 9.54
CA GLN A 83 -0.35 7.87 8.87
C GLN A 83 -0.17 9.13 9.72
N GLU A 84 -1.25 9.63 10.34
CA GLU A 84 -1.17 10.79 11.25
C GLU A 84 -0.27 10.49 12.46
N ARG A 85 -0.35 9.28 13.04
CA ARG A 85 0.52 8.86 14.14
C ARG A 85 1.98 8.76 13.68
N ALA A 86 2.24 8.18 12.52
CA ALA A 86 3.59 8.11 11.94
C ALA A 86 4.16 9.51 11.67
N ALA A 87 3.36 10.43 11.12
CA ALA A 87 3.77 11.82 10.88
C ALA A 87 4.11 12.58 12.17
N ARG A 88 3.53 12.18 13.33
CA ARG A 88 3.88 12.71 14.65
C ARG A 88 5.12 12.04 15.27
N GLY A 89 5.74 11.08 14.57
CA GLY A 89 6.98 10.43 14.97
C GLY A 89 6.79 9.05 15.63
N ALA A 90 5.59 8.49 15.66
CA ALA A 90 5.38 7.11 16.10
C ALA A 90 5.92 6.12 15.07
N ALA A 91 6.61 5.07 15.52
CA ALA A 91 6.97 3.94 14.66
C ALA A 91 5.76 3.00 14.53
N VAL A 92 5.27 2.79 13.29
CA VAL A 92 4.12 1.93 13.01
C VAL A 92 4.58 0.71 12.25
N ILE A 93 4.38 -0.47 12.82
CA ILE A 93 4.65 -1.77 12.19
C ILE A 93 3.32 -2.52 12.10
N PHE A 94 2.99 -3.04 10.93
CA PHE A 94 1.82 -3.89 10.80
C PHE A 94 2.08 -5.06 9.85
N SER A 95 1.41 -6.19 10.11
CA SER A 95 1.31 -7.29 9.16
C SER A 95 0.10 -7.08 8.24
N SER A 96 0.19 -7.49 6.98
CA SER A 96 -0.95 -7.56 6.09
C SER A 96 -0.69 -8.49 4.91
N HIS A 97 -1.76 -9.13 4.42
CA HIS A 97 -1.77 -9.84 3.15
C HIS A 97 -2.43 -9.00 2.02
N GLN A 98 -2.92 -7.81 2.33
CA GLN A 98 -3.52 -6.86 1.38
C GLN A 98 -2.41 -5.99 0.78
N LEU A 99 -1.81 -6.47 -0.32
CA LEU A 99 -0.61 -5.85 -0.90
C LEU A 99 -0.85 -4.44 -1.44
N ASP A 100 -2.06 -4.12 -1.87
CA ASP A 100 -2.48 -2.78 -2.30
C ASP A 100 -2.46 -1.77 -1.15
N VAL A 101 -2.90 -2.17 0.06
CA VAL A 101 -2.82 -1.35 1.26
C VAL A 101 -1.37 -1.15 1.69
N VAL A 102 -0.57 -2.24 1.69
CA VAL A 102 0.86 -2.19 2.00
C VAL A 102 1.60 -1.26 1.04
N GLU A 103 1.34 -1.39 -0.27
CA GLU A 103 1.94 -0.56 -1.31
C GLU A 103 1.66 0.93 -1.13
N ARG A 104 0.48 1.27 -0.64
CA ARG A 104 0.05 2.65 -0.41
C ARG A 104 0.57 3.26 0.88
N LEU A 105 0.75 2.47 1.94
CA LEU A 105 1.00 2.98 3.29
C LEU A 105 2.44 2.83 3.78
N CYS A 106 3.18 1.80 3.30
CA CYS A 106 4.48 1.48 3.86
C CYS A 106 5.62 2.19 3.15
N ASP A 107 6.56 2.71 3.92
CA ASP A 107 7.85 3.21 3.43
C ASP A 107 8.85 2.08 3.29
N ASP A 108 8.90 1.19 4.28
CA ASP A 108 9.76 0.00 4.33
C ASP A 108 8.93 -1.28 4.38
N LEU A 109 9.45 -2.34 3.78
CA LEU A 109 8.80 -3.64 3.69
C LEU A 109 9.70 -4.76 4.21
N VAL A 110 9.06 -5.76 4.80
CA VAL A 110 9.69 -7.05 5.10
C VAL A 110 8.79 -8.16 4.55
N ILE A 111 9.29 -8.91 3.59
CA ILE A 111 8.59 -10.07 3.01
C ILE A 111 9.08 -11.32 3.72
N ILE A 112 8.14 -12.06 4.32
CA ILE A 112 8.40 -13.29 5.05
C ILE A 112 7.69 -14.45 4.35
N ALA A 113 8.41 -15.52 4.06
CA ALA A 113 7.84 -16.75 3.55
C ALA A 113 8.59 -17.98 4.10
N GLY A 114 7.85 -19.03 4.46
CA GLY A 114 8.44 -20.24 5.04
C GLY A 114 9.23 -19.98 6.34
N GLY A 115 8.82 -18.99 7.14
CA GLY A 115 9.49 -18.63 8.39
C GLY A 115 10.82 -17.89 8.23
N THR A 116 11.16 -17.45 7.00
CA THR A 116 12.40 -16.74 6.71
C THR A 116 12.11 -15.40 6.05
N ILE A 117 12.97 -14.40 6.30
CA ILE A 117 12.93 -13.13 5.58
C ILE A 117 13.46 -13.38 4.16
N ARG A 118 12.64 -13.06 3.17
CA ARG A 118 12.95 -13.18 1.76
C ARG A 118 13.47 -11.88 1.15
N ALA A 119 12.87 -10.76 1.55
CA ALA A 119 13.30 -9.42 1.16
C ALA A 119 13.00 -8.45 2.29
N ALA A 120 13.82 -7.41 2.44
CA ALA A 120 13.62 -6.36 3.41
C ALA A 120 14.26 -5.04 2.95
N GLY A 121 13.57 -3.93 3.17
CA GLY A 121 14.09 -2.59 2.94
C GLY A 121 13.06 -1.59 2.43
N PRO A 122 13.51 -0.40 2.02
CA PRO A 122 12.67 0.62 1.43
C PRO A 122 11.89 0.08 0.23
N ARG A 123 10.59 0.39 0.18
CA ARG A 123 9.68 -0.05 -0.89
C ARG A 123 10.22 0.27 -2.28
N GLU A 124 10.70 1.50 -2.48
CA GLU A 124 11.23 1.93 -3.79
C GLU A 124 12.47 1.13 -4.19
N ARG A 125 13.38 0.85 -3.23
CA ARG A 125 14.55 0.02 -3.52
C ARG A 125 14.16 -1.40 -3.94
N LEU A 126 13.18 -2.01 -3.25
CA LEU A 126 12.70 -3.34 -3.62
C LEU A 126 12.04 -3.34 -5.00
N ARG A 127 11.35 -2.26 -5.36
CA ARG A 127 10.81 -2.09 -6.71
C ARG A 127 11.91 -1.99 -7.76
N ASP A 128 12.96 -1.20 -7.49
CA ASP A 128 14.07 -1.02 -8.42
C ASP A 128 14.86 -2.31 -8.61
N GLU A 129 15.15 -3.05 -7.52
CA GLU A 129 15.85 -4.33 -7.54
C GLU A 129 15.11 -5.41 -8.35
N HIS A 130 13.77 -5.37 -8.39
CA HIS A 130 12.91 -6.30 -9.13
C HIS A 130 12.33 -5.68 -10.41
N SER A 131 12.74 -4.46 -10.75
CA SER A 131 12.28 -3.78 -11.96
C SER A 131 12.99 -4.31 -13.18
N THR A 132 12.24 -4.89 -14.11
CA THR A 132 12.67 -4.96 -15.50
C THR A 132 12.51 -3.59 -16.13
N ARG A 133 13.30 -3.29 -17.18
CA ARG A 133 13.11 -2.05 -17.96
C ARG A 133 11.86 -2.17 -18.83
N ARG A 134 10.72 -2.22 -18.16
CA ARG A 134 9.40 -2.38 -18.77
C ARG A 134 8.80 -1.04 -19.12
N TYR A 135 8.23 -0.96 -20.31
CA TYR A 135 7.56 0.25 -20.80
C TYR A 135 6.18 -0.07 -21.33
N GLU A 136 5.29 0.89 -21.13
CA GLU A 136 3.98 0.92 -21.77
C GLU A 136 3.97 1.99 -22.85
N LEU A 137 3.50 1.63 -24.04
CA LEU A 137 3.22 2.54 -25.13
C LEU A 137 1.73 2.52 -25.44
N ILE A 138 1.13 3.71 -25.52
CA ILE A 138 -0.22 3.95 -26.07
C ILE A 138 -0.09 4.95 -27.20
N SER A 139 -0.37 4.51 -28.43
CA SER A 139 -0.26 5.32 -29.63
C SER A 139 -1.50 5.20 -30.51
N SER A 140 -1.68 6.17 -31.41
CA SER A 140 -2.73 6.12 -32.44
C SER A 140 -2.42 5.15 -33.58
N GLY A 141 -1.14 4.82 -33.76
CA GLY A 141 -0.66 3.86 -34.76
C GLY A 141 -0.57 2.44 -34.22
N ASP A 142 -0.40 1.47 -35.15
CA ASP A 142 -0.18 0.07 -34.78
C ASP A 142 1.25 -0.11 -34.21
N ALA A 143 1.35 -0.52 -32.95
CA ALA A 143 2.62 -0.79 -32.27
C ALA A 143 3.23 -2.17 -32.60
N GLY A 144 2.67 -2.93 -33.54
CA GLY A 144 3.10 -4.28 -33.92
C GLY A 144 4.55 -4.37 -34.40
N TRP A 145 5.14 -3.27 -34.89
CA TRP A 145 6.56 -3.18 -35.28
C TRP A 145 7.53 -3.42 -34.12
N LEU A 146 7.09 -3.22 -32.87
CA LEU A 146 7.89 -3.51 -31.67
C LEU A 146 8.36 -4.97 -31.59
N ARG A 147 7.61 -5.91 -32.18
CA ARG A 147 7.98 -7.34 -32.21
C ARG A 147 9.28 -7.63 -32.94
N THR A 148 9.67 -6.74 -33.84
CA THR A 148 10.89 -6.88 -34.64
C THR A 148 11.96 -5.86 -34.28
N GLU A 149 11.69 -5.00 -33.28
CA GLU A 149 12.64 -3.99 -32.83
C GLU A 149 13.77 -4.65 -32.02
N PRO A 150 15.05 -4.45 -32.40
CA PRO A 150 16.16 -5.03 -31.65
C PRO A 150 16.23 -4.53 -30.20
N GLY A 151 16.42 -5.44 -29.26
CA GLY A 151 16.50 -5.16 -27.83
C GLY A 151 15.14 -4.99 -27.15
N VAL A 152 14.03 -5.33 -27.83
CA VAL A 152 12.66 -5.29 -27.31
C VAL A 152 12.13 -6.70 -27.14
N GLU A 153 11.58 -7.00 -25.96
CA GLU A 153 10.83 -8.21 -25.66
C GLU A 153 9.37 -7.86 -25.40
N MET A 154 8.48 -8.29 -26.32
CA MET A 154 7.04 -7.99 -26.23
C MET A 154 6.36 -8.84 -25.16
N ILE A 155 5.69 -8.19 -24.21
CA ILE A 155 4.90 -8.84 -23.14
C ILE A 155 3.42 -8.91 -23.52
N ASN A 156 2.85 -7.78 -23.96
CA ASN A 156 1.45 -7.71 -24.35
C ASN A 156 1.28 -6.69 -25.50
N PHE A 157 0.29 -6.92 -26.36
CA PHE A 157 0.07 -6.10 -27.54
C PHE A 157 -1.41 -6.14 -27.95
N ASP A 158 -1.96 -4.95 -28.21
CA ASP A 158 -3.30 -4.78 -28.79
C ASP A 158 -3.36 -3.48 -29.61
N GLY A 159 -3.14 -3.58 -30.92
CA GLY A 159 -3.18 -2.44 -31.85
C GLY A 159 -2.20 -1.32 -31.45
N GLY A 160 -2.72 -0.21 -30.97
CA GLY A 160 -1.90 0.93 -30.52
C GLY A 160 -1.36 0.81 -29.10
N TYR A 161 -1.72 -0.25 -28.36
CA TYR A 161 -1.20 -0.55 -27.02
C TYR A 161 -0.08 -1.57 -27.10
N ALA A 162 1.01 -1.33 -26.39
CA ALA A 162 2.08 -2.30 -26.20
C ALA A 162 2.68 -2.20 -24.80
N LEU A 163 2.93 -3.37 -24.21
CA LEU A 163 3.72 -3.56 -22.99
C LEU A 163 4.93 -4.40 -23.36
N PHE A 164 6.14 -3.93 -23.08
CA PHE A 164 7.38 -4.57 -23.51
C PHE A 164 8.53 -4.25 -22.57
N ASP A 165 9.49 -5.17 -22.53
CA ASP A 165 10.76 -4.98 -21.84
C ASP A 165 11.84 -4.53 -22.86
N VAL A 166 12.81 -3.76 -22.38
CA VAL A 166 13.97 -3.35 -23.19
C VAL A 166 15.27 -3.76 -22.52
N ASP A 167 16.29 -4.06 -23.31
CA ASP A 167 17.63 -4.43 -22.84
C ASP A 167 18.37 -3.25 -22.19
N GLU A 168 18.21 -2.04 -22.76
CA GLU A 168 18.85 -0.83 -22.26
C GLU A 168 17.96 0.42 -22.45
N GLU A 169 18.27 1.48 -21.71
CA GLU A 169 17.52 2.75 -21.77
C GLU A 169 17.58 3.39 -23.17
N ALA A 170 18.69 3.21 -23.88
CA ALA A 170 18.84 3.72 -25.25
C ALA A 170 17.82 3.08 -26.21
N THR A 171 17.46 1.83 -25.99
CA THR A 171 16.41 1.13 -26.74
C THR A 171 15.03 1.76 -26.48
N ALA A 172 14.69 2.07 -25.23
CA ALA A 172 13.44 2.76 -24.92
C ALA A 172 13.36 4.12 -25.65
N GLN A 173 14.45 4.87 -25.67
CA GLN A 173 14.52 6.14 -26.38
C GLN A 173 14.41 5.99 -27.91
N ARG A 174 14.94 4.91 -28.50
CA ARG A 174 14.74 4.61 -29.94
C ARG A 174 13.28 4.30 -30.23
N VAL A 175 12.67 3.46 -29.38
CA VAL A 175 11.25 3.10 -29.49
C VAL A 175 10.36 4.34 -29.43
N LEU A 176 10.58 5.23 -28.45
CA LEU A 176 9.79 6.46 -28.32
C LEU A 176 9.92 7.33 -29.58
N ARG A 177 11.15 7.56 -30.09
CA ARG A 177 11.34 8.37 -31.31
C ARG A 177 10.63 7.78 -32.52
N ARG A 178 10.66 6.46 -32.68
CA ARG A 178 9.98 5.78 -33.76
C ARG A 178 8.46 5.87 -33.59
N ALA A 179 7.94 5.63 -32.40
CA ALA A 179 6.51 5.75 -32.12
C ALA A 179 5.95 7.14 -32.48
N VAL A 180 6.68 8.20 -32.08
CA VAL A 180 6.32 9.60 -32.42
C VAL A 180 6.41 9.86 -33.94
N ALA A 181 7.30 9.21 -34.66
CA ALA A 181 7.40 9.34 -36.10
C ALA A 181 6.28 8.60 -36.86
N GLU A 182 5.74 7.53 -36.29
CA GLU A 182 4.68 6.72 -36.91
C GLU A 182 3.25 7.17 -36.54
N GLY A 183 3.08 8.02 -35.48
CA GLY A 183 1.78 8.53 -35.07
C GLY A 183 1.79 9.31 -33.78
N ASP A 184 0.59 9.70 -33.33
CA ASP A 184 0.44 10.39 -32.05
C ASP A 184 0.64 9.40 -30.89
N VAL A 185 1.51 9.76 -29.96
CA VAL A 185 1.77 9.00 -28.73
C VAL A 185 0.98 9.61 -27.59
N ALA A 186 0.00 8.87 -27.08
CA ALA A 186 -0.82 9.29 -25.93
C ALA A 186 -0.10 9.04 -24.60
N SER A 187 0.67 7.93 -24.50
CA SER A 187 1.47 7.60 -23.33
C SER A 187 2.72 6.81 -23.71
N PHE A 188 3.84 7.13 -23.07
CA PHE A 188 5.06 6.30 -23.04
C PHE A 188 5.64 6.40 -21.64
N ALA A 189 5.48 5.36 -20.85
CA ALA A 189 5.82 5.39 -19.43
C ALA A 189 6.54 4.13 -18.98
N PRO A 190 7.57 4.24 -18.12
CA PRO A 190 8.13 3.08 -17.44
C PRO A 190 7.07 2.45 -16.55
N GLN A 191 7.03 1.12 -16.54
CA GLN A 191 6.16 0.33 -15.68
C GLN A 191 7.00 -0.33 -14.60
N HIS A 192 6.74 0.03 -13.34
CA HIS A 192 7.36 -0.62 -12.21
C HIS A 192 6.53 -1.83 -11.77
N PRO A 193 7.16 -2.90 -11.28
CA PRO A 193 6.45 -4.05 -10.77
C PRO A 193 5.59 -3.65 -9.55
N THR A 194 4.40 -4.19 -9.48
CA THR A 194 3.56 -4.10 -8.27
C THR A 194 4.17 -4.94 -7.15
N LEU A 195 3.83 -4.62 -5.89
CA LEU A 195 4.25 -5.46 -4.77
C LEU A 195 3.77 -6.91 -4.91
N ALA A 196 2.62 -7.12 -5.55
CA ALA A 196 2.10 -8.46 -5.82
C ALA A 196 3.00 -9.25 -6.79
N GLN A 197 3.62 -8.59 -7.76
CA GLN A 197 4.58 -9.22 -8.68
C GLN A 197 5.89 -9.53 -7.96
N ILE A 198 6.44 -8.57 -7.22
CA ILE A 198 7.64 -8.76 -6.40
C ILE A 198 7.44 -9.89 -5.39
N PHE A 199 6.31 -9.90 -4.70
CA PHE A 199 5.97 -10.95 -3.73
C PHE A 199 5.99 -12.35 -4.38
N LYS A 200 5.36 -12.51 -5.54
CA LYS A 200 5.35 -13.78 -6.28
C LYS A 200 6.75 -14.24 -6.68
N GLU A 201 7.59 -13.33 -7.13
CA GLU A 201 8.97 -13.63 -7.55
C GLU A 201 9.85 -14.05 -6.36
N VAL A 202 9.75 -13.33 -5.25
CA VAL A 202 10.58 -13.53 -4.05
C VAL A 202 10.23 -14.82 -3.28
N ILE A 203 8.99 -15.33 -3.40
CA ILE A 203 8.53 -16.53 -2.67
C ILE A 203 8.65 -17.83 -3.49
N GLN A 204 8.94 -17.76 -4.79
CA GLN A 204 9.23 -18.93 -5.63
C GLN A 204 10.66 -19.44 -5.39
#